data_ce8b8cda6647ce4d759f0d229b07b083
#
_entry.id   ce8b8cda6647ce4d759f0d229b07b083
#
_cell.length_a   1.000
_cell.length_b   1.000
_cell.length_c   1.000
_cell.angle_alpha   90.00
_cell.angle_beta   90.00
_cell.angle_gamma   90.00
#
_symmetry.space_group_name_H-M   'P 1'
#
loop_
_entity.id
_entity.type
_entity.pdbx_description
1 polymer ?
#
loop_
_entity_poly.entity_id
_entity_poly.type
_entity_poly.pdbx_seq_one_letter_code
_entity_poly.pdbx_strand_id
1 'polypeptide(L)'
;MRYLLFVVLLLPMSFASAQEQNVPADYGYIVKIGQQVPDFEMELADGKKVKMSDLKGKVVMLQFTASWCGVCRKEMPHIEKEIWNKHKSNNKFALFGIDLNEPTDKVRKFGKEVGITYPLALDPEGGIFYSFVEKGAGVTRNVIIDKNGKIVFLTRLFQEAEFNEMKNVIEKMLKE
;
A
#
# COMPACT_ATOMS: atom_id res chain seq x y z
N MET A 1 -37.73 -18.60 51.21
CA MET A 1 -36.93 -18.87 50.02
C MET A 1 -37.09 -17.69 49.06
N ARG A 2 -36.06 -16.80 48.97
CA ARG A 2 -36.12 -15.62 48.10
C ARG A 2 -35.25 -15.95 46.88
N TYR A 3 -35.87 -16.08 45.70
CA TYR A 3 -35.16 -16.27 44.44
C TYR A 3 -34.63 -14.92 43.93
N LEU A 4 -33.31 -14.74 43.89
CA LEU A 4 -32.67 -13.64 43.21
C LEU A 4 -32.67 -13.93 41.69
N LEU A 5 -33.44 -13.17 40.94
CA LEU A 5 -33.36 -13.17 39.46
C LEU A 5 -32.14 -12.35 39.04
N PHE A 6 -31.12 -13.03 38.54
CA PHE A 6 -30.03 -12.36 37.84
C PHE A 6 -30.50 -11.99 36.43
N VAL A 7 -30.74 -10.71 36.21
CA VAL A 7 -30.95 -10.16 34.87
C VAL A 7 -29.56 -9.96 34.20
N VAL A 8 -29.23 -10.85 33.28
CA VAL A 8 -28.03 -10.69 32.44
C VAL A 8 -28.36 -9.65 31.37
N LEU A 9 -27.82 -8.44 31.51
CA LEU A 9 -27.89 -7.38 30.49
C LEU A 9 -26.92 -7.76 29.36
N LEU A 10 -27.43 -8.31 28.27
CA LEU A 10 -26.68 -8.48 27.00
C LEU A 10 -26.56 -7.12 26.32
N LEU A 11 -25.41 -6.47 26.47
CA LEU A 11 -25.07 -5.29 25.67
C LEU A 11 -24.85 -5.72 24.22
N PRO A 12 -25.53 -5.09 23.25
CA PRO A 12 -25.26 -5.37 21.84
C PRO A 12 -23.85 -4.89 21.49
N MET A 13 -22.95 -5.81 21.13
CA MET A 13 -21.70 -5.48 20.48
C MET A 13 -22.00 -4.92 19.09
N SER A 14 -21.99 -3.59 18.97
CA SER A 14 -22.02 -2.91 17.67
C SER A 14 -20.70 -3.19 16.95
N PHE A 15 -20.71 -4.15 16.04
CA PHE A 15 -19.65 -4.28 15.05
C PHE A 15 -19.71 -3.04 14.15
N ALA A 16 -18.79 -2.10 14.34
CA ALA A 16 -18.59 -1.03 13.39
C ALA A 16 -18.12 -1.67 12.08
N SER A 17 -19.02 -1.78 11.11
CA SER A 17 -18.72 -2.16 9.74
C SER A 17 -17.71 -1.14 9.20
N ALA A 18 -16.47 -1.56 8.96
CA ALA A 18 -15.54 -0.76 8.22
C ALA A 18 -16.15 -0.55 6.82
N GLN A 19 -16.34 0.71 6.43
CA GLN A 19 -16.89 1.05 5.13
C GLN A 19 -15.87 0.58 4.09
N GLU A 20 -16.24 -0.42 3.29
CA GLU A 20 -15.39 -0.99 2.26
C GLU A 20 -15.23 0.03 1.13
N GLN A 21 -14.00 0.29 0.71
CA GLN A 21 -13.72 1.21 -0.40
C GLN A 21 -14.39 0.67 -1.68
N ASN A 22 -15.19 1.49 -2.34
CA ASN A 22 -15.71 1.20 -3.67
C ASN A 22 -14.66 1.60 -4.72
N VAL A 23 -13.93 0.61 -5.23
CA VAL A 23 -12.88 0.83 -6.26
C VAL A 23 -13.53 0.86 -7.65
N PRO A 24 -13.42 1.98 -8.39
CA PRO A 24 -13.97 2.08 -9.75
C PRO A 24 -13.38 1.03 -10.69
N ALA A 25 -14.22 0.43 -11.55
CA ALA A 25 -13.80 -0.63 -12.49
C ALA A 25 -12.73 -0.13 -13.49
N ASP A 26 -12.78 1.16 -13.87
CA ASP A 26 -11.80 1.78 -14.78
C ASP A 26 -10.41 2.01 -14.14
N TYR A 27 -10.25 1.71 -12.84
CA TYR A 27 -8.92 1.67 -12.22
C TYR A 27 -8.05 0.54 -12.79
N GLY A 28 -8.64 -0.49 -13.41
CA GLY A 28 -7.92 -1.58 -14.06
C GLY A 28 -7.16 -2.48 -13.07
N TYR A 29 -7.61 -2.58 -11.82
CA TYR A 29 -7.11 -3.57 -10.88
C TYR A 29 -7.73 -4.94 -11.16
N ILE A 30 -6.92 -6.01 -11.07
CA ILE A 30 -7.39 -7.40 -11.08
C ILE A 30 -7.50 -7.98 -9.67
N VAL A 31 -6.97 -7.27 -8.68
CA VAL A 31 -7.11 -7.57 -7.25
C VAL A 31 -8.26 -6.78 -6.64
N LYS A 32 -8.74 -7.20 -5.46
CA LYS A 32 -9.89 -6.58 -4.77
C LYS A 32 -9.57 -6.27 -3.31
N ILE A 33 -10.28 -5.30 -2.74
CA ILE A 33 -10.29 -5.06 -1.29
C ILE A 33 -10.71 -6.34 -0.57
N GLY A 34 -10.06 -6.64 0.56
CA GLY A 34 -10.25 -7.87 1.34
C GLY A 34 -9.50 -9.09 0.81
N GLN A 35 -8.99 -9.06 -0.42
CA GLN A 35 -8.20 -10.13 -1.00
C GLN A 35 -6.83 -10.22 -0.34
N GLN A 36 -6.30 -11.44 -0.20
CA GLN A 36 -4.91 -11.67 0.18
C GLN A 36 -3.99 -11.13 -0.93
N VAL A 37 -2.98 -10.34 -0.54
CA VAL A 37 -1.99 -9.83 -1.49
C VAL A 37 -1.27 -11.00 -2.18
N PRO A 38 -0.97 -10.92 -3.48
CA PRO A 38 -0.09 -11.88 -4.13
C PRO A 38 1.25 -12.00 -3.41
N ASP A 39 1.78 -13.24 -3.28
CA ASP A 39 3.14 -13.43 -2.75
C ASP A 39 4.16 -13.29 -3.88
N PHE A 40 5.19 -12.50 -3.65
CA PHE A 40 6.28 -12.29 -4.59
C PHE A 40 7.56 -11.87 -3.83
N GLU A 41 8.69 -12.06 -4.46
CA GLU A 41 9.97 -11.52 -4.02
C GLU A 41 10.29 -10.29 -4.88
N MET A 42 10.74 -9.20 -4.26
CA MET A 42 11.24 -8.00 -4.93
C MET A 42 12.72 -7.79 -4.61
N GLU A 43 13.48 -7.40 -5.61
CA GLU A 43 14.84 -6.92 -5.45
C GLU A 43 14.83 -5.39 -5.33
N LEU A 44 15.41 -4.88 -4.26
CA LEU A 44 15.53 -3.44 -4.06
C LEU A 44 16.68 -2.87 -4.91
N ALA A 45 16.61 -1.60 -5.24
CA ALA A 45 17.66 -0.92 -5.98
C ALA A 45 19.04 -0.94 -5.27
N ASP A 46 19.11 -1.23 -3.96
CA ASP A 46 20.34 -1.42 -3.19
C ASP A 46 20.86 -2.89 -3.23
N GLY A 47 20.14 -3.79 -3.91
CA GLY A 47 20.49 -5.20 -4.08
C GLY A 47 19.91 -6.14 -3.00
N LYS A 48 19.20 -5.61 -2.00
CA LYS A 48 18.52 -6.45 -1.02
C LYS A 48 17.28 -7.11 -1.62
N LYS A 49 16.95 -8.30 -1.13
CA LYS A 49 15.72 -9.01 -1.49
C LYS A 49 14.73 -9.00 -0.35
N VAL A 50 13.46 -8.80 -0.67
CA VAL A 50 12.35 -8.77 0.29
C VAL A 50 11.21 -9.61 -0.27
N LYS A 51 10.66 -10.52 0.54
CA LYS A 51 9.44 -11.26 0.21
C LYS A 51 8.24 -10.62 0.86
N MET A 52 7.10 -10.61 0.19
CA MET A 52 5.85 -10.11 0.78
C MET A 52 5.47 -10.91 2.04
N SER A 53 5.70 -12.22 2.05
CA SER A 53 5.46 -13.08 3.22
C SER A 53 6.27 -12.68 4.46
N ASP A 54 7.46 -12.06 4.29
CA ASP A 54 8.31 -11.59 5.40
C ASP A 54 7.79 -10.30 6.03
N LEU A 55 6.81 -9.65 5.40
CA LEU A 55 6.21 -8.40 5.87
C LEU A 55 4.93 -8.63 6.70
N LYS A 56 4.55 -9.87 6.99
CA LYS A 56 3.43 -10.18 7.89
C LYS A 56 3.58 -9.47 9.23
N GLY A 57 2.48 -8.96 9.75
CA GLY A 57 2.47 -8.15 10.97
C GLY A 57 2.74 -6.66 10.75
N LYS A 58 3.05 -6.24 9.53
CA LYS A 58 3.24 -4.84 9.16
C LYS A 58 2.09 -4.32 8.30
N VAL A 59 1.80 -3.04 8.41
CA VAL A 59 1.07 -2.28 7.41
C VAL A 59 2.04 -2.00 6.27
N VAL A 60 1.70 -2.42 5.05
CA VAL A 60 2.57 -2.27 3.89
C VAL A 60 1.92 -1.35 2.86
N MET A 61 2.70 -0.40 2.35
CA MET A 61 2.33 0.40 1.19
C MET A 61 3.22 0.01 0.01
N LEU A 62 2.60 -0.38 -1.10
CA LEU A 62 3.25 -0.54 -2.39
C LEU A 62 2.84 0.62 -3.29
N GLN A 63 3.81 1.37 -3.80
CA GLN A 63 3.60 2.37 -4.83
C GLN A 63 4.16 1.86 -6.15
N PHE A 64 3.34 1.79 -7.19
CA PHE A 64 3.83 1.49 -8.54
C PHE A 64 4.22 2.77 -9.25
N THR A 65 5.44 2.78 -9.82
CA THR A 65 6.05 3.98 -10.39
C THR A 65 6.91 3.67 -11.61
N ALA A 66 7.35 4.71 -12.31
CA ALA A 66 8.39 4.66 -13.34
C ALA A 66 8.97 6.07 -13.55
N SER A 67 10.21 6.19 -14.00
CA SER A 67 10.89 7.49 -14.17
C SER A 67 10.24 8.38 -15.25
N TRP A 68 9.61 7.79 -16.25
CA TRP A 68 8.88 8.49 -17.31
C TRP A 68 7.47 8.94 -16.93
N CYS A 69 6.98 8.52 -15.75
CA CYS A 69 5.62 8.81 -15.29
C CYS A 69 5.54 10.21 -14.62
N GLY A 70 4.97 11.17 -15.31
CA GLY A 70 4.84 12.55 -14.80
C GLY A 70 3.95 12.68 -13.57
N VAL A 71 2.90 11.84 -13.43
CA VAL A 71 2.04 11.82 -12.23
C VAL A 71 2.77 11.22 -11.04
N CYS A 72 3.56 10.16 -11.24
CA CYS A 72 4.39 9.58 -10.19
C CYS A 72 5.38 10.60 -9.62
N ARG A 73 6.06 11.36 -10.51
CA ARG A 73 6.98 12.43 -10.10
C ARG A 73 6.32 13.52 -9.25
N LYS A 74 5.03 13.76 -9.44
CA LYS A 74 4.26 14.69 -8.60
C LYS A 74 3.87 14.08 -7.26
N GLU A 75 3.46 12.83 -7.25
CA GLU A 75 2.97 12.12 -6.05
C GLU A 75 4.10 11.77 -5.08
N MET A 76 5.25 11.28 -5.58
CA MET A 76 6.34 10.72 -4.77
C MET A 76 6.88 11.67 -3.69
N PRO A 77 7.08 12.99 -3.93
CA PRO A 77 7.47 13.91 -2.87
C PRO A 77 6.43 14.06 -1.75
N HIS A 78 5.14 13.92 -2.06
CA HIS A 78 4.06 13.92 -1.06
C HIS A 78 4.10 12.63 -0.23
N ILE A 79 4.32 11.47 -0.86
CA ILE A 79 4.51 10.20 -0.15
C ILE A 79 5.73 10.29 0.79
N GLU A 80 6.85 10.81 0.31
CA GLU A 80 8.05 11.02 1.12
C GLU A 80 7.75 11.88 2.35
N LYS A 81 7.16 13.05 2.13
CA LYS A 81 6.92 14.05 3.19
C LYS A 81 5.83 13.62 4.17
N GLU A 82 4.71 13.10 3.65
CA GLU A 82 3.47 12.96 4.41
C GLU A 82 3.22 11.55 4.93
N ILE A 83 3.91 10.53 4.37
CA ILE A 83 3.79 9.14 4.78
C ILE A 83 5.13 8.61 5.28
N TRP A 84 6.16 8.57 4.41
CA TRP A 84 7.43 7.95 4.74
C TRP A 84 8.12 8.61 5.93
N ASN A 85 8.32 9.92 5.90
CA ASN A 85 8.99 10.64 6.98
C ASN A 85 8.25 10.57 8.32
N LYS A 86 6.93 10.37 8.32
CA LYS A 86 6.16 10.17 9.54
C LYS A 86 6.30 8.77 10.12
N HIS A 87 6.44 7.75 9.26
CA HIS A 87 6.30 6.35 9.68
C HIS A 87 7.56 5.50 9.50
N LYS A 88 8.63 5.99 8.86
CA LYS A 88 9.87 5.24 8.60
C LYS A 88 10.56 4.65 9.83
N SER A 89 10.35 5.24 11.00
CA SER A 89 10.87 4.73 12.28
C SER A 89 9.94 3.72 12.96
N ASN A 90 8.74 3.49 12.42
CA ASN A 90 7.80 2.53 12.97
C ASN A 90 8.06 1.14 12.38
N ASN A 91 8.49 0.19 13.22
CA ASN A 91 8.79 -1.18 12.79
C ASN A 91 7.56 -1.97 12.30
N LYS A 92 6.34 -1.46 12.54
CA LYS A 92 5.08 -2.00 12.03
C LYS A 92 4.68 -1.44 10.65
N PHE A 93 5.50 -0.58 10.03
CA PHE A 93 5.25 0.00 8.72
C PHE A 93 6.35 -0.39 7.72
N ALA A 94 5.97 -0.60 6.48
CA ALA A 94 6.89 -0.76 5.35
C ALA A 94 6.32 -0.05 4.12
N LEU A 95 7.19 0.58 3.33
CA LEU A 95 6.84 1.24 2.07
C LEU A 95 7.88 0.90 1.02
N PHE A 96 7.41 0.53 -0.19
CA PHE A 96 8.26 0.26 -1.34
C PHE A 96 7.67 0.93 -2.58
N GLY A 97 8.52 1.66 -3.33
CA GLY A 97 8.20 2.09 -4.69
C GLY A 97 8.65 1.01 -5.67
N ILE A 98 7.73 0.39 -6.41
CA ILE A 98 8.02 -0.67 -7.38
C ILE A 98 8.12 -0.04 -8.76
N ASP A 99 9.33 -0.02 -9.32
CA ASP A 99 9.61 0.64 -10.59
C ASP A 99 9.46 -0.34 -11.77
N LEU A 100 8.60 0.04 -12.70
CA LEU A 100 8.20 -0.80 -13.83
C LEU A 100 9.14 -0.68 -15.01
N ASN A 101 9.74 -1.81 -15.41
CA ASN A 101 10.49 -2.00 -16.67
C ASN A 101 11.70 -1.06 -16.85
N GLU A 102 12.39 -0.73 -15.78
CA GLU A 102 13.57 0.13 -15.86
C GLU A 102 14.82 -0.51 -15.23
N PRO A 103 16.02 -0.27 -15.76
CA PRO A 103 17.25 -0.79 -15.21
C PRO A 103 17.61 -0.11 -13.88
N THR A 104 18.32 -0.82 -13.02
CA THR A 104 18.67 -0.40 -11.65
C THR A 104 19.27 1.01 -11.56
N ASP A 105 20.20 1.34 -12.45
CA ASP A 105 20.86 2.65 -12.42
C ASP A 105 19.88 3.79 -12.70
N LYS A 106 18.93 3.57 -13.61
CA LYS A 106 17.88 4.52 -13.92
C LYS A 106 16.94 4.71 -12.74
N VAL A 107 16.56 3.61 -12.07
CA VAL A 107 15.71 3.64 -10.85
C VAL A 107 16.42 4.40 -9.73
N ARG A 108 17.71 4.14 -9.50
CA ARG A 108 18.51 4.88 -8.49
C ARG A 108 18.59 6.37 -8.79
N LYS A 109 18.82 6.72 -10.06
CA LYS A 109 18.88 8.11 -10.51
C LYS A 109 17.52 8.80 -10.31
N PHE A 110 16.45 8.13 -10.72
CA PHE A 110 15.08 8.62 -10.56
C PHE A 110 14.75 8.93 -9.09
N GLY A 111 15.01 8.02 -8.14
CA GLY A 111 14.78 8.26 -6.73
C GLY A 111 15.51 9.49 -6.19
N LYS A 112 16.77 9.72 -6.63
CA LYS A 112 17.53 10.93 -6.28
C LYS A 112 16.92 12.20 -6.89
N GLU A 113 16.51 12.15 -8.16
CA GLU A 113 15.91 13.30 -8.86
C GLU A 113 14.61 13.76 -8.21
N VAL A 114 13.76 12.82 -7.76
CA VAL A 114 12.48 13.17 -7.09
C VAL A 114 12.63 13.42 -5.59
N GLY A 115 13.83 13.21 -5.04
CA GLY A 115 14.16 13.54 -3.64
C GLY A 115 13.51 12.60 -2.62
N ILE A 116 13.32 11.33 -2.95
CA ILE A 116 12.77 10.33 -2.04
C ILE A 116 13.86 9.50 -1.37
N THR A 117 13.55 8.97 -0.17
CA THR A 117 14.43 8.12 0.62
C THR A 117 13.84 6.75 0.95
N TYR A 118 12.56 6.50 0.63
CA TYR A 118 11.99 5.18 0.78
C TYR A 118 12.54 4.20 -0.26
N PRO A 119 12.60 2.90 0.06
CA PRO A 119 13.17 1.89 -0.83
C PRO A 119 12.45 1.82 -2.18
N LEU A 120 13.24 1.78 -3.27
CA LEU A 120 12.75 1.44 -4.60
C LEU A 120 13.08 -0.01 -4.90
N ALA A 121 12.12 -0.75 -5.42
CA ALA A 121 12.22 -2.12 -5.89
C ALA A 121 12.14 -2.16 -7.41
N LEU A 122 12.78 -3.18 -8.00
CA LEU A 122 12.86 -3.41 -9.43
C LEU A 122 11.74 -4.37 -9.86
N ASP A 123 11.09 -4.06 -10.96
CA ASP A 123 10.15 -4.96 -11.64
C ASP A 123 10.44 -4.94 -13.16
N PRO A 124 11.62 -5.51 -13.59
CA PRO A 124 12.13 -5.36 -14.94
C PRO A 124 11.26 -5.95 -16.03
N GLU A 125 10.42 -6.94 -15.69
CA GLU A 125 9.49 -7.59 -16.63
C GLU A 125 8.02 -7.25 -16.35
N GLY A 126 7.75 -6.44 -15.32
CA GLY A 126 6.40 -6.08 -14.91
C GLY A 126 5.64 -7.21 -14.20
N GLY A 127 6.34 -8.26 -13.78
CA GLY A 127 5.71 -9.43 -13.15
C GLY A 127 4.95 -9.10 -11.88
N ILE A 128 5.52 -8.22 -11.04
CA ILE A 128 4.87 -7.75 -9.82
C ILE A 128 3.69 -6.85 -10.19
N PHE A 129 3.90 -5.84 -11.02
CA PHE A 129 2.88 -4.88 -11.42
C PHE A 129 1.65 -5.57 -12.04
N TYR A 130 1.87 -6.47 -13.00
CA TYR A 130 0.78 -7.19 -13.67
C TYR A 130 0.12 -8.29 -12.83
N SER A 131 0.62 -8.57 -11.63
CA SER A 131 -0.11 -9.38 -10.64
C SER A 131 -1.20 -8.59 -9.90
N PHE A 132 -1.21 -7.26 -10.02
CA PHE A 132 -2.21 -6.36 -9.43
C PHE A 132 -3.16 -5.74 -10.44
N VAL A 133 -2.73 -5.56 -11.69
CA VAL A 133 -3.47 -4.80 -12.69
C VAL A 133 -3.50 -5.50 -14.03
N GLU A 134 -4.48 -5.16 -14.85
CA GLU A 134 -4.61 -5.64 -16.23
C GLU A 134 -3.47 -5.10 -17.12
N LYS A 135 -3.18 -5.81 -18.20
CA LYS A 135 -2.20 -5.37 -19.19
C LYS A 135 -2.67 -4.08 -19.87
N GLY A 136 -1.75 -3.13 -20.01
CA GLY A 136 -2.04 -1.80 -20.57
C GLY A 136 -2.48 -0.75 -19.55
N ALA A 137 -2.67 -1.13 -18.29
CA ALA A 137 -2.95 -0.18 -17.23
C ALA A 137 -1.75 0.75 -16.98
N GLY A 138 -2.01 2.03 -16.66
CA GLY A 138 -0.96 3.00 -16.29
C GLY A 138 -0.36 2.70 -14.92
N VAL A 139 0.86 3.20 -14.65
CA VAL A 139 1.64 2.78 -13.47
C VAL A 139 1.26 3.47 -12.16
N THR A 140 0.78 4.72 -12.15
CA THR A 140 0.53 5.47 -10.90
C THR A 140 -0.57 4.83 -10.08
N ARG A 141 -0.19 4.02 -9.11
CA ARG A 141 -1.09 3.28 -8.21
C ARG A 141 -0.45 3.06 -6.86
N ASN A 142 -1.29 3.04 -5.82
CA ASN A 142 -0.87 2.62 -4.50
C ASN A 142 -1.77 1.49 -4.00
N VAL A 143 -1.19 0.54 -3.29
CA VAL A 143 -1.85 -0.58 -2.64
C VAL A 143 -1.49 -0.56 -1.17
N ILE A 144 -2.49 -0.47 -0.30
CA ILE A 144 -2.30 -0.58 1.15
C ILE A 144 -2.73 -1.95 1.61
N ILE A 145 -1.87 -2.58 2.40
CA ILE A 145 -2.02 -3.96 2.87
C ILE A 145 -1.96 -3.93 4.40
N ASP A 146 -2.90 -4.62 5.04
CA ASP A 146 -2.96 -4.73 6.50
C ASP A 146 -1.94 -5.73 7.07
N LYS A 147 -1.87 -5.83 8.39
CA LYS A 147 -0.98 -6.73 9.13
C LYS A 147 -1.21 -8.22 8.85
N ASN A 148 -2.38 -8.58 8.32
CA ASN A 148 -2.75 -9.95 7.94
C ASN A 148 -2.42 -10.25 6.46
N GLY A 149 -1.90 -9.26 5.72
CA GLY A 149 -1.61 -9.38 4.30
C GLY A 149 -2.82 -9.17 3.40
N LYS A 150 -3.92 -8.58 3.90
CA LYS A 150 -5.09 -8.26 3.08
C LYS A 150 -4.99 -6.87 2.49
N ILE A 151 -5.38 -6.73 1.24
CA ILE A 151 -5.51 -5.44 0.56
C ILE A 151 -6.68 -4.68 1.19
N VAL A 152 -6.43 -3.45 1.67
CA VAL A 152 -7.42 -2.64 2.37
C VAL A 152 -7.71 -1.30 1.68
N PHE A 153 -6.82 -0.84 0.79
CA PHE A 153 -7.01 0.39 0.02
C PHE A 153 -6.26 0.35 -1.30
N LEU A 154 -6.87 0.91 -2.34
CA LEU A 154 -6.33 0.98 -3.71
C LEU A 154 -6.52 2.39 -4.26
N THR A 155 -5.48 2.96 -4.89
CA THR A 155 -5.58 4.27 -5.55
C THR A 155 -5.22 4.20 -7.03
N ARG A 156 -5.64 5.21 -7.80
CA ARG A 156 -5.19 5.41 -9.18
C ARG A 156 -4.93 6.88 -9.43
N LEU A 157 -3.76 7.17 -10.02
CA LEU A 157 -3.28 8.54 -10.23
C LEU A 157 -3.05 9.27 -8.88
N PHE A 158 -2.82 10.58 -8.93
CA PHE A 158 -2.65 11.41 -7.75
C PHE A 158 -3.85 12.36 -7.61
N GLN A 159 -4.80 11.97 -6.78
CA GLN A 159 -5.99 12.72 -6.41
C GLN A 159 -5.88 13.08 -4.93
N GLU A 160 -5.96 14.39 -4.60
CA GLU A 160 -5.72 14.87 -3.23
C GLU A 160 -6.67 14.25 -2.19
N ALA A 161 -7.95 14.11 -2.54
CA ALA A 161 -8.95 13.52 -1.65
C ALA A 161 -8.63 12.04 -1.35
N GLU A 162 -8.33 11.25 -2.39
CA GLU A 162 -7.98 9.83 -2.26
C GLU A 162 -6.63 9.66 -1.55
N PHE A 163 -5.65 10.53 -1.80
CA PHE A 163 -4.38 10.54 -1.10
C PHE A 163 -4.54 10.82 0.41
N ASN A 164 -5.42 11.76 0.77
CA ASN A 164 -5.74 12.04 2.18
C ASN A 164 -6.45 10.86 2.85
N GLU A 165 -7.37 10.20 2.15
CA GLU A 165 -8.03 8.99 2.65
C GLU A 165 -7.02 7.85 2.84
N MET A 166 -6.13 7.62 1.89
CA MET A 166 -5.03 6.64 2.00
C MET A 166 -4.18 6.87 3.25
N LYS A 167 -3.79 8.13 3.54
CA LYS A 167 -3.06 8.47 4.77
C LYS A 167 -3.84 8.10 6.03
N ASN A 168 -5.13 8.41 6.06
CA ASN A 168 -5.99 8.09 7.20
C ASN A 168 -6.12 6.58 7.41
N VAL A 169 -6.22 5.80 6.34
CA VAL A 169 -6.25 4.33 6.38
C VAL A 169 -4.93 3.79 6.98
N ILE A 170 -3.78 4.27 6.52
CA ILE A 170 -2.47 3.87 7.06
C ILE A 170 -2.39 4.20 8.56
N GLU A 171 -2.73 5.43 8.96
CA GLU A 171 -2.69 5.84 10.36
C GLU A 171 -3.61 5.02 11.26
N LYS A 172 -4.81 4.70 10.78
CA LYS A 172 -5.76 3.84 11.49
C LYS A 172 -5.17 2.44 11.71
N MET A 173 -4.66 1.80 10.64
CA MET A 173 -4.09 0.46 10.71
C MET A 173 -2.85 0.37 11.63
N LEU A 174 -2.08 1.45 11.74
CA LEU A 174 -0.91 1.50 12.61
C LEU A 174 -1.25 1.65 14.10
N LYS A 175 -2.44 2.15 14.43
CA LYS A 175 -2.95 2.28 15.82
C LYS A 175 -3.58 1.00 16.36
N GLU A 176 -4.05 0.13 15.48
CA GLU A 176 -4.56 -1.20 15.81
C GLU A 176 -3.43 -2.18 16.13
#